data_32f5d13a3de9c2fccfb78bf6f9fecb09
#
_entry.id   32f5d13a3de9c2fccfb78bf6f9fecb09
#
_cell.length_a   1.000
_cell.length_b   1.000
_cell.length_c   1.000
_cell.angle_alpha   90.00
_cell.angle_beta   90.00
_cell.angle_gamma   90.00
#
_symmetry.space_group_name_H-M   'P 1'
#
loop_
_entity.id
_entity.type
_entity.pdbx_description
1 polymer ?
#
loop_
_entity_poly.entity_id
_entity_poly.type
_entity_poly.pdbx_seq_one_letter_code
_entity_poly.pdbx_strand_id
1 'polypeptide(L)'
;MVELLFFSGLCLRLYPRSLYEDGMEEARCPGVMEENLSHLVLLLKRLDIADMGQCKFLDRPAPEALMQALEDLDYLAALDDDGNLSEVGIIMSELPLEPPLAKSLIAACEYDCVDELLTVAAMLTAPSCFAAVEASRKEAAVALWRPVMHDAGDHMTLINVYNAFVEHNQDEAWCSANFLSHAALRLAVVIRAELLDVMQRIELPVSPPAFGSPDNCTNIKRALLSGFFLRVAHDVDGSGNYLLLTHRHVAHLHPFSSYLCLQPSPSPPSWVLYHEFTISSDNCICIASEVHPQMLVELAPQYFLGNLPASDGKELLMDLRQSLVPPSGDLDSQEHNKTQKDSSETHSQPSTELCAVQ
;
A
#
# COMPACT_ATOMS: atom_id res chain seq x y z
N MET A 1 -34.98 -2.19 11.90
CA MET A 1 -34.28 -1.75 13.11
C MET A 1 -35.20 -1.20 14.21
N VAL A 2 -36.48 -1.13 14.01
CA VAL A 2 -37.46 -0.62 14.98
C VAL A 2 -38.11 -1.74 15.83
N GLU A 3 -38.03 -2.99 15.40
CA GLU A 3 -38.65 -4.12 16.11
C GLU A 3 -37.85 -4.69 17.29
N LEU A 4 -36.59 -4.33 17.45
CA LEU A 4 -35.74 -4.80 18.57
C LEU A 4 -35.93 -4.04 19.89
N LEU A 5 -36.71 -2.98 19.90
CA LEU A 5 -36.91 -2.12 21.07
C LEU A 5 -37.94 -2.66 22.09
N PHE A 6 -38.63 -3.78 21.80
CA PHE A 6 -39.70 -4.31 22.65
C PHE A 6 -39.38 -5.57 23.44
N PHE A 7 -38.13 -6.09 23.32
CA PHE A 7 -37.75 -7.25 24.12
C PHE A 7 -36.91 -6.83 25.32
N SER A 8 -37.40 -7.16 26.51
CA SER A 8 -36.55 -7.01 27.71
C SER A 8 -35.44 -8.03 27.68
N GLY A 9 -34.23 -7.58 27.84
CA GLY A 9 -33.01 -8.40 27.88
C GLY A 9 -32.18 -8.13 29.12
N LEU A 10 -31.34 -9.08 29.50
CA LEU A 10 -30.36 -8.92 30.55
C LEU A 10 -29.01 -8.49 29.93
N CYS A 11 -28.54 -7.31 30.32
CA CYS A 11 -27.21 -6.81 29.91
C CYS A 11 -26.26 -6.96 31.12
N LEU A 12 -25.23 -7.81 30.97
CA LEU A 12 -24.18 -7.99 31.95
C LEU A 12 -22.94 -7.21 31.49
N ARG A 13 -22.53 -6.23 32.31
CA ARG A 13 -21.30 -5.45 32.03
C ARG A 13 -20.11 -6.17 32.67
N LEU A 14 -19.03 -6.35 31.91
CA LEU A 14 -17.80 -7.02 32.36
C LEU A 14 -16.77 -6.05 32.94
N TYR A 15 -17.21 -4.89 33.42
CA TYR A 15 -16.40 -3.85 34.03
C TYR A 15 -17.09 -3.23 35.24
N PRO A 16 -16.33 -2.61 36.17
CA PRO A 16 -16.89 -2.00 37.38
C PRO A 16 -17.84 -0.83 37.06
N ARG A 17 -18.83 -0.62 37.92
CA ARG A 17 -19.79 0.47 37.77
C ARG A 17 -19.10 1.85 37.79
N SER A 18 -18.08 2.03 38.62
CA SER A 18 -17.28 3.26 38.67
C SER A 18 -16.61 3.59 37.35
N LEU A 19 -16.09 2.60 36.61
CA LEU A 19 -15.53 2.81 35.30
C LEU A 19 -16.57 3.29 34.29
N TYR A 20 -17.80 2.77 34.40
CA TYR A 20 -18.91 3.21 33.54
C TYR A 20 -19.39 4.63 33.83
N GLU A 21 -19.46 5.00 35.09
CA GLU A 21 -20.00 6.29 35.53
C GLU A 21 -18.96 7.41 35.45
N ASP A 22 -17.67 7.12 35.72
CA ASP A 22 -16.62 8.14 35.87
C ASP A 22 -15.52 8.08 34.80
N GLY A 23 -15.38 6.96 34.10
CA GLY A 23 -14.24 6.71 33.21
C GLY A 23 -14.58 6.40 31.77
N MET A 24 -15.85 6.16 31.44
CA MET A 24 -16.26 5.93 30.04
C MET A 24 -16.94 7.18 29.48
N GLU A 25 -16.54 7.54 28.28
CA GLU A 25 -17.24 8.60 27.54
C GLU A 25 -18.67 8.17 27.20
N GLU A 26 -19.61 9.12 27.20
CA GLU A 26 -21.03 8.88 26.93
C GLU A 26 -21.28 8.37 25.51
N ALA A 27 -20.45 8.80 24.54
CA ALA A 27 -20.48 8.36 23.16
C ALA A 27 -19.05 8.14 22.63
N ARG A 28 -18.91 7.20 21.70
CA ARG A 28 -17.64 7.03 20.98
C ARG A 28 -17.37 8.26 20.12
N CYS A 29 -16.08 8.63 19.97
CA CYS A 29 -15.68 9.59 18.97
C CYS A 29 -16.11 9.07 17.58
N PRO A 30 -16.75 9.91 16.74
CA PRO A 30 -17.12 9.51 15.38
C PRO A 30 -15.90 9.16 14.54
N GLY A 31 -15.97 8.10 13.72
CA GLY A 31 -14.86 7.66 12.86
C GLY A 31 -14.32 8.76 11.96
N VAL A 32 -15.17 9.68 11.51
CA VAL A 32 -14.76 10.84 10.70
C VAL A 32 -13.77 11.80 11.41
N MET A 33 -13.65 11.68 12.74
CA MET A 33 -12.72 12.48 13.55
C MET A 33 -11.39 11.78 13.82
N GLU A 34 -11.33 10.45 13.65
CA GLU A 34 -10.18 9.62 14.04
C GLU A 34 -9.55 8.88 12.85
N GLU A 35 -10.35 8.57 11.81
CA GLU A 35 -9.90 7.76 10.68
C GLU A 35 -9.26 8.62 9.58
N ASN A 36 -8.47 7.99 8.70
CA ASN A 36 -7.98 8.62 7.48
C ASN A 36 -9.17 8.91 6.54
N LEU A 37 -9.26 10.13 6.05
CA LEU A 37 -10.39 10.59 5.26
C LEU A 37 -10.23 10.43 3.74
N SER A 38 -9.13 9.84 3.25
CA SER A 38 -8.85 9.74 1.81
C SER A 38 -9.96 8.99 1.05
N HIS A 39 -10.51 7.93 1.63
CA HIS A 39 -11.64 7.22 1.04
C HIS A 39 -12.91 8.08 0.97
N LEU A 40 -13.23 8.80 2.06
CA LEU A 40 -14.36 9.73 2.11
C LEU A 40 -14.20 10.85 1.08
N VAL A 41 -13.02 11.46 1.01
CA VAL A 41 -12.72 12.56 0.06
C VAL A 41 -12.83 12.06 -1.39
N LEU A 42 -12.31 10.87 -1.69
CA LEU A 42 -12.44 10.24 -3.00
C LEU A 42 -13.92 10.08 -3.40
N LEU A 43 -14.74 9.58 -2.48
CA LEU A 43 -16.19 9.43 -2.70
C LEU A 43 -16.90 10.77 -2.89
N LEU A 44 -16.60 11.77 -2.08
CA LEU A 44 -17.19 13.11 -2.21
C LEU A 44 -16.85 13.75 -3.56
N LYS A 45 -15.61 13.63 -4.00
CA LYS A 45 -15.20 14.09 -5.34
C LYS A 45 -15.89 13.32 -6.46
N ARG A 46 -16.09 12.01 -6.31
CA ARG A 46 -16.87 11.20 -7.27
C ARG A 46 -18.33 11.66 -7.40
N LEU A 47 -18.87 12.24 -6.34
CA LEU A 47 -20.21 12.83 -6.30
C LEU A 47 -20.24 14.32 -6.73
N ASP A 48 -19.17 14.82 -7.35
CA ASP A 48 -19.02 16.22 -7.78
C ASP A 48 -19.14 17.26 -6.64
N ILE A 49 -18.81 16.86 -5.41
CA ILE A 49 -18.79 17.78 -4.27
C ILE A 49 -17.41 18.46 -4.21
N ALA A 50 -17.33 19.64 -4.82
CA ALA A 50 -16.08 20.40 -4.90
C ALA A 50 -15.66 21.02 -3.56
N ASP A 51 -16.61 21.60 -2.81
CA ASP A 51 -16.36 22.24 -1.52
C ASP A 51 -16.80 21.35 -0.36
N MET A 52 -15.89 20.52 0.11
CA MET A 52 -16.11 19.65 1.27
C MET A 52 -16.28 20.41 2.58
N GLY A 53 -15.75 21.64 2.66
CA GLY A 53 -15.92 22.52 3.81
C GLY A 53 -17.38 22.97 4.03
N GLN A 54 -18.22 22.93 2.98
CA GLN A 54 -19.64 23.24 3.06
C GLN A 54 -20.53 21.99 3.23
N CYS A 55 -19.97 20.79 3.20
CA CYS A 55 -20.73 19.58 3.48
C CYS A 55 -21.35 19.63 4.88
N LYS A 56 -22.63 19.26 4.97
CA LYS A 56 -23.36 19.19 6.24
C LYS A 56 -23.09 17.85 6.93
N PHE A 57 -21.89 17.68 7.47
CA PHE A 57 -21.60 16.56 8.34
C PHE A 57 -22.36 16.69 9.68
N LEU A 58 -22.73 15.55 10.27
CA LEU A 58 -23.25 15.53 11.66
C LEU A 58 -22.16 15.99 12.62
N ASP A 59 -20.98 15.40 12.52
CA ASP A 59 -19.76 15.83 13.18
C ASP A 59 -18.76 16.22 12.11
N ARG A 60 -18.28 17.46 12.15
CA ARG A 60 -17.41 17.98 11.10
C ARG A 60 -15.97 17.53 11.33
N PRO A 61 -15.30 16.92 10.36
CA PRO A 61 -13.90 16.57 10.45
C PRO A 61 -13.02 17.84 10.55
N ALA A 62 -11.83 17.67 11.13
CA ALA A 62 -10.86 18.74 11.19
C ALA A 62 -10.43 19.14 9.76
N PRO A 63 -10.31 20.44 9.45
CA PRO A 63 -9.84 20.90 8.13
C PRO A 63 -8.48 20.31 7.75
N GLU A 64 -7.59 20.13 8.73
CA GLU A 64 -6.28 19.54 8.56
C GLU A 64 -6.34 18.10 8.09
N ALA A 65 -7.31 17.31 8.60
CA ALA A 65 -7.52 15.93 8.18
C ALA A 65 -8.05 15.83 6.73
N LEU A 66 -8.90 16.78 6.31
CA LEU A 66 -9.34 16.87 4.91
C LEU A 66 -8.19 17.29 3.98
N MET A 67 -7.35 18.22 4.42
CA MET A 67 -6.16 18.64 3.65
C MET A 67 -5.18 17.50 3.49
N GLN A 68 -4.90 16.74 4.57
CA GLN A 68 -4.04 15.55 4.51
C GLN A 68 -4.61 14.48 3.56
N ALA A 69 -5.92 14.26 3.60
CA ALA A 69 -6.56 13.31 2.70
C ALA A 69 -6.46 13.72 1.22
N LEU A 70 -6.55 15.02 0.92
CA LEU A 70 -6.34 15.53 -0.43
C LEU A 70 -4.87 15.36 -0.87
N GLU A 71 -3.92 15.63 0.00
CA GLU A 71 -2.49 15.43 -0.25
C GLU A 71 -2.18 13.93 -0.49
N ASP A 72 -2.73 13.04 0.32
CA ASP A 72 -2.58 11.60 0.16
C ASP A 72 -3.13 11.13 -1.22
N LEU A 73 -4.29 11.67 -1.65
CA LEU A 73 -4.89 11.34 -2.94
C LEU A 73 -4.09 11.92 -4.12
N ASP A 74 -3.51 13.11 -3.96
CA ASP A 74 -2.63 13.71 -4.96
C ASP A 74 -1.38 12.84 -5.18
N TYR A 75 -0.72 12.40 -4.10
CA TYR A 75 0.41 11.47 -4.18
C TYR A 75 0.06 10.14 -4.84
N LEU A 76 -1.17 9.67 -4.68
CA LEU A 76 -1.67 8.46 -5.35
C LEU A 76 -2.02 8.71 -6.84
N ALA A 77 -1.84 9.94 -7.33
CA ALA A 77 -2.25 10.40 -8.64
C ALA A 77 -3.76 10.22 -8.89
N ALA A 78 -4.57 10.28 -7.83
CA ALA A 78 -6.02 10.22 -7.91
C ALA A 78 -6.65 11.57 -8.27
N LEU A 79 -5.87 12.67 -8.19
CA LEU A 79 -6.29 14.02 -8.53
C LEU A 79 -5.48 14.54 -9.72
N ASP A 80 -6.10 15.45 -10.48
CA ASP A 80 -5.44 16.24 -11.51
C ASP A 80 -4.90 17.57 -10.95
N ASP A 81 -4.21 18.36 -11.78
CA ASP A 81 -3.61 19.64 -11.39
C ASP A 81 -4.64 20.67 -10.90
N ASP A 82 -5.91 20.54 -11.29
CA ASP A 82 -7.03 21.38 -10.84
C ASP A 82 -7.69 20.83 -9.55
N GLY A 83 -7.21 19.70 -9.05
CA GLY A 83 -7.74 19.01 -7.89
C GLY A 83 -9.03 18.24 -8.13
N ASN A 84 -9.41 17.96 -9.38
CA ASN A 84 -10.52 17.06 -9.71
C ASN A 84 -10.02 15.61 -9.77
N LEU A 85 -10.95 14.64 -9.90
CA LEU A 85 -10.55 13.26 -10.09
C LEU A 85 -9.85 13.07 -11.43
N SER A 86 -8.66 12.48 -11.39
CA SER A 86 -7.97 11.96 -12.55
C SER A 86 -8.65 10.69 -13.09
N GLU A 87 -8.21 10.17 -14.23
CA GLU A 87 -8.67 8.85 -14.71
C GLU A 87 -8.39 7.74 -13.68
N VAL A 88 -7.23 7.77 -13.05
CA VAL A 88 -6.87 6.84 -11.96
C VAL A 88 -7.80 7.00 -10.76
N GLY A 89 -8.10 8.25 -10.36
CA GLY A 89 -9.03 8.53 -9.26
C GLY A 89 -10.45 8.05 -9.55
N ILE A 90 -10.92 8.18 -10.78
CA ILE A 90 -12.23 7.63 -11.19
C ILE A 90 -12.23 6.11 -11.05
N ILE A 91 -11.21 5.41 -11.56
CA ILE A 91 -11.08 3.96 -11.44
C ILE A 91 -10.99 3.54 -9.96
N MET A 92 -10.17 4.24 -9.16
CA MET A 92 -10.07 3.97 -7.72
C MET A 92 -11.42 4.07 -7.01
N SER A 93 -12.27 5.02 -7.40
CA SER A 93 -13.60 5.21 -6.80
C SER A 93 -14.61 4.11 -7.11
N GLU A 94 -14.38 3.30 -8.13
CA GLU A 94 -15.22 2.14 -8.48
C GLU A 94 -14.84 0.88 -7.69
N LEU A 95 -13.63 0.83 -7.14
CA LEU A 95 -13.13 -0.29 -6.35
C LEU A 95 -13.54 -0.15 -4.88
N PRO A 96 -14.18 -1.15 -4.25
CA PRO A 96 -14.56 -1.11 -2.83
C PRO A 96 -13.34 -1.39 -1.92
N LEU A 97 -12.29 -0.59 -2.08
CA LEU A 97 -11.01 -0.70 -1.39
C LEU A 97 -10.56 0.66 -0.88
N GLU A 98 -9.73 0.64 0.15
CA GLU A 98 -8.99 1.84 0.56
C GLU A 98 -8.12 2.35 -0.58
N PRO A 99 -7.97 3.69 -0.76
CA PRO A 99 -7.25 4.27 -1.90
C PRO A 99 -5.85 3.71 -2.16
N PRO A 100 -4.99 3.46 -1.15
CA PRO A 100 -3.68 2.85 -1.39
C PRO A 100 -3.77 1.44 -1.98
N LEU A 101 -4.72 0.64 -1.50
CA LEU A 101 -4.91 -0.73 -1.98
C LEU A 101 -5.55 -0.76 -3.38
N ALA A 102 -6.49 0.15 -3.66
CA ALA A 102 -7.06 0.36 -4.99
C ALA A 102 -5.97 0.76 -6.00
N LYS A 103 -5.09 1.70 -5.62
CA LYS A 103 -3.93 2.09 -6.45
C LYS A 103 -3.00 0.91 -6.73
N SER A 104 -2.70 0.10 -5.72
CA SER A 104 -1.88 -1.11 -5.88
C SER A 104 -2.50 -2.10 -6.87
N LEU A 105 -3.81 -2.30 -6.81
CA LEU A 105 -4.52 -3.20 -7.72
C LEU A 105 -4.53 -2.66 -9.17
N ILE A 106 -4.67 -1.35 -9.35
CA ILE A 106 -4.56 -0.70 -10.67
C ILE A 106 -3.13 -0.87 -11.22
N ALA A 107 -2.10 -0.61 -10.40
CA ALA A 107 -0.71 -0.77 -10.80
C ALA A 107 -0.36 -2.24 -11.15
N ALA A 108 -1.05 -3.22 -10.55
CA ALA A 108 -0.88 -4.63 -10.88
C ALA A 108 -1.20 -4.96 -12.35
N CYS A 109 -2.05 -4.16 -13.01
CA CYS A 109 -2.34 -4.30 -14.44
C CYS A 109 -1.10 -3.99 -15.29
N GLU A 110 -0.23 -3.06 -14.86
CA GLU A 110 1.00 -2.68 -15.55
C GLU A 110 2.14 -3.70 -15.31
N TYR A 111 2.10 -4.39 -14.17
CA TYR A 111 3.11 -5.36 -13.76
C TYR A 111 2.72 -6.82 -13.98
N ASP A 112 1.61 -7.09 -14.68
CA ASP A 112 1.12 -8.45 -14.98
C ASP A 112 1.01 -9.35 -13.73
N CYS A 113 0.51 -8.82 -12.61
CA CYS A 113 0.34 -9.56 -11.35
C CYS A 113 -1.04 -9.35 -10.70
N VAL A 114 -2.08 -9.16 -11.53
CA VAL A 114 -3.44 -8.86 -11.06
C VAL A 114 -4.05 -10.00 -10.25
N ASP A 115 -3.86 -11.25 -10.67
CA ASP A 115 -4.42 -12.40 -9.96
C ASP A 115 -3.91 -12.49 -8.52
N GLU A 116 -2.62 -12.26 -8.35
CA GLU A 116 -1.94 -12.24 -7.06
C GLU A 116 -2.40 -11.04 -6.20
N LEU A 117 -2.49 -9.85 -6.81
CA LEU A 117 -2.93 -8.64 -6.10
C LEU A 117 -4.40 -8.72 -5.69
N LEU A 118 -5.28 -9.34 -6.47
CA LEU A 118 -6.65 -9.65 -6.06
C LEU A 118 -6.68 -10.49 -4.79
N THR A 119 -5.81 -11.49 -4.72
CA THR A 119 -5.68 -12.35 -3.54
C THR A 119 -5.14 -11.57 -2.34
N VAL A 120 -4.06 -10.79 -2.51
CA VAL A 120 -3.51 -9.94 -1.46
C VAL A 120 -4.54 -8.92 -0.98
N ALA A 121 -5.23 -8.22 -1.90
CA ALA A 121 -6.25 -7.24 -1.56
C ALA A 121 -7.39 -7.85 -0.74
N ALA A 122 -7.87 -9.01 -1.14
CA ALA A 122 -8.92 -9.72 -0.40
C ALA A 122 -8.47 -10.15 1.00
N MET A 123 -7.24 -10.65 1.12
CA MET A 123 -6.66 -11.08 2.40
C MET A 123 -6.36 -9.92 3.34
N LEU A 124 -6.00 -8.74 2.81
CA LEU A 124 -5.77 -7.53 3.60
C LEU A 124 -7.08 -6.85 4.02
N THR A 125 -8.14 -6.96 3.22
CA THR A 125 -9.46 -6.40 3.53
C THR A 125 -10.24 -7.28 4.53
N ALA A 126 -10.04 -8.59 4.47
CA ALA A 126 -10.61 -9.52 5.46
C ALA A 126 -9.88 -9.39 6.81
N PRO A 127 -10.52 -9.78 7.93
CA PRO A 127 -9.80 -9.91 9.20
C PRO A 127 -8.61 -10.88 9.09
N SER A 128 -7.64 -10.76 10.03
CA SER A 128 -6.47 -11.65 10.03
C SER A 128 -6.87 -13.13 9.89
N CYS A 129 -6.25 -13.81 8.93
CA CYS A 129 -6.43 -15.25 8.74
C CYS A 129 -5.74 -16.10 9.81
N PHE A 130 -4.77 -15.55 10.55
CA PHE A 130 -4.11 -16.24 11.66
C PHE A 130 -4.94 -16.11 12.92
N ALA A 131 -5.30 -17.24 13.49
CA ALA A 131 -6.09 -17.26 14.73
C ALA A 131 -5.26 -16.75 15.91
N ALA A 132 -5.93 -16.08 16.86
CA ALA A 132 -5.30 -15.71 18.11
C ALA A 132 -4.88 -16.99 18.88
N VAL A 133 -3.60 -17.08 19.23
CA VAL A 133 -3.01 -18.25 19.87
C VAL A 133 -2.48 -17.89 21.25
N GLU A 134 -2.83 -18.70 22.26
CA GLU A 134 -2.26 -18.57 23.60
C GLU A 134 -0.72 -18.69 23.58
N ALA A 135 -0.05 -18.01 24.49
CA ALA A 135 1.42 -18.00 24.56
C ALA A 135 2.03 -19.40 24.60
N SER A 136 1.38 -20.35 25.30
CA SER A 136 1.78 -21.77 25.43
C SER A 136 1.74 -22.56 24.11
N ARG A 137 1.01 -22.09 23.10
CA ARG A 137 0.80 -22.77 21.81
C ARG A 137 1.45 -22.05 20.62
N LYS A 138 2.11 -20.93 20.83
CA LYS A 138 2.73 -20.11 19.78
C LYS A 138 3.73 -20.89 18.93
N GLU A 139 4.61 -21.65 19.55
CA GLU A 139 5.62 -22.45 18.82
C GLU A 139 4.97 -23.53 17.94
N ALA A 140 3.91 -24.18 18.45
CA ALA A 140 3.18 -25.18 17.68
C ALA A 140 2.45 -24.55 16.48
N ALA A 141 1.85 -23.38 16.65
CA ALA A 141 1.20 -22.65 15.55
C ALA A 141 2.21 -22.22 14.49
N VAL A 142 3.33 -21.62 14.89
CA VAL A 142 4.41 -21.24 13.96
C VAL A 142 4.96 -22.44 13.19
N ALA A 143 5.12 -23.60 13.83
CA ALA A 143 5.56 -24.82 13.17
C ALA A 143 4.59 -25.27 12.05
N LEU A 144 3.27 -25.10 12.26
CA LEU A 144 2.24 -25.40 11.27
C LEU A 144 2.14 -24.37 10.17
N TRP A 145 2.48 -23.09 10.44
CA TRP A 145 2.46 -22.04 9.43
C TRP A 145 3.72 -22.02 8.54
N ARG A 146 4.86 -22.55 9.00
CA ARG A 146 6.11 -22.55 8.22
C ARG A 146 5.97 -23.05 6.78
N PRO A 147 5.21 -24.11 6.47
CA PRO A 147 5.07 -24.58 5.09
C PRO A 147 4.40 -23.58 4.13
N VAL A 148 3.61 -22.66 4.66
CA VAL A 148 2.93 -21.61 3.86
C VAL A 148 3.64 -20.26 3.93
N MET A 149 4.64 -20.10 4.81
CA MET A 149 5.44 -18.90 4.87
C MET A 149 6.34 -18.76 3.64
N HIS A 150 6.52 -17.51 3.19
CA HIS A 150 7.33 -17.18 2.03
C HIS A 150 8.49 -16.28 2.43
N ASP A 151 9.68 -16.56 1.89
CA ASP A 151 10.92 -15.82 2.19
C ASP A 151 10.93 -14.40 1.62
N ALA A 152 10.17 -14.15 0.54
CA ALA A 152 10.02 -12.82 -0.05
C ALA A 152 9.12 -11.88 0.77
N GLY A 153 8.47 -12.37 1.86
CA GLY A 153 7.73 -11.56 2.81
C GLY A 153 6.29 -12.01 3.08
N ASP A 154 5.65 -11.28 3.97
CA ASP A 154 4.34 -11.65 4.52
C ASP A 154 3.20 -11.53 3.50
N HIS A 155 3.27 -10.59 2.54
CA HIS A 155 2.26 -10.49 1.49
C HIS A 155 2.21 -11.75 0.62
N MET A 156 3.37 -12.33 0.29
CA MET A 156 3.45 -13.60 -0.44
C MET A 156 3.00 -14.78 0.43
N THR A 157 3.24 -14.70 1.74
CA THR A 157 2.70 -15.67 2.71
C THR A 157 1.17 -15.68 2.69
N LEU A 158 0.51 -14.51 2.59
CA LEU A 158 -0.95 -14.44 2.47
C LEU A 158 -1.47 -15.15 1.22
N ILE A 159 -0.76 -15.04 0.09
CA ILE A 159 -1.12 -15.76 -1.15
C ILE A 159 -1.01 -17.27 -0.93
N ASN A 160 0.08 -17.74 -0.30
CA ASN A 160 0.25 -19.16 0.01
C ASN A 160 -0.86 -19.69 0.92
N VAL A 161 -1.22 -18.95 1.97
CA VAL A 161 -2.31 -19.36 2.89
C VAL A 161 -3.64 -19.44 2.14
N TYR A 162 -3.94 -18.46 1.29
CA TYR A 162 -5.17 -18.46 0.50
C TYR A 162 -5.20 -19.65 -0.47
N ASN A 163 -4.13 -19.90 -1.20
CA ASN A 163 -4.03 -21.01 -2.14
C ASN A 163 -4.18 -22.36 -1.42
N ALA A 164 -3.48 -22.56 -0.29
CA ALA A 164 -3.61 -23.76 0.52
C ALA A 164 -5.05 -23.96 1.02
N PHE A 165 -5.75 -22.90 1.42
CA PHE A 165 -7.15 -22.97 1.82
C PHE A 165 -8.06 -23.42 0.67
N VAL A 166 -7.86 -22.90 -0.53
CA VAL A 166 -8.62 -23.31 -1.73
C VAL A 166 -8.31 -24.75 -2.12
N GLU A 167 -7.04 -25.16 -2.11
CA GLU A 167 -6.60 -26.53 -2.39
C GLU A 167 -7.20 -27.56 -1.43
N HIS A 168 -7.40 -27.18 -0.16
CA HIS A 168 -8.07 -28.02 0.84
C HIS A 168 -9.60 -27.85 0.82
N ASN A 169 -10.19 -27.44 -0.31
CA ASN A 169 -11.63 -27.30 -0.52
C ASN A 169 -12.32 -26.41 0.53
N GLN A 170 -11.62 -25.41 1.05
CA GLN A 170 -12.13 -24.48 2.05
C GLN A 170 -12.63 -25.18 3.34
N ASP A 171 -11.94 -26.23 3.74
CA ASP A 171 -12.35 -27.07 4.88
C ASP A 171 -12.11 -26.39 6.23
N GLU A 172 -13.15 -26.34 7.08
CA GLU A 172 -13.10 -25.76 8.42
C GLU A 172 -12.21 -26.56 9.38
N ALA A 173 -12.23 -27.90 9.26
CA ALA A 173 -11.42 -28.76 10.11
C ALA A 173 -9.93 -28.58 9.81
N TRP A 174 -9.55 -28.39 8.53
CA TRP A 174 -8.19 -28.06 8.13
C TRP A 174 -7.76 -26.70 8.72
N CYS A 175 -8.61 -25.69 8.63
CA CYS A 175 -8.32 -24.37 9.22
C CYS A 175 -8.07 -24.49 10.74
N SER A 176 -8.96 -25.16 11.46
CA SER A 176 -8.84 -25.34 12.91
C SER A 176 -7.57 -26.11 13.31
N ALA A 177 -7.20 -27.14 12.54
CA ALA A 177 -5.97 -27.92 12.75
C ALA A 177 -4.70 -27.08 12.53
N ASN A 178 -4.76 -26.06 11.67
CA ASN A 178 -3.63 -25.19 11.32
C ASN A 178 -3.67 -23.82 12.01
N PHE A 179 -4.49 -23.61 13.03
CA PHE A 179 -4.66 -22.31 13.70
C PHE A 179 -4.99 -21.16 12.73
N LEU A 180 -5.84 -21.43 11.74
CA LEU A 180 -6.32 -20.45 10.78
C LEU A 180 -7.81 -20.14 11.04
N SER A 181 -8.22 -18.92 10.73
CA SER A 181 -9.60 -18.47 10.82
C SER A 181 -10.37 -18.83 9.56
N HIS A 182 -11.19 -19.88 9.61
CA HIS A 182 -12.06 -20.26 8.51
C HIS A 182 -12.98 -19.11 8.06
N ALA A 183 -13.57 -18.36 9.02
CA ALA A 183 -14.46 -17.25 8.72
C ALA A 183 -13.74 -16.13 7.94
N ALA A 184 -12.51 -15.78 8.32
CA ALA A 184 -11.70 -14.77 7.64
C ALA A 184 -11.34 -15.23 6.21
N LEU A 185 -10.89 -16.48 6.05
CA LEU A 185 -10.53 -17.03 4.74
C LEU A 185 -11.74 -17.16 3.80
N ARG A 186 -12.89 -17.57 4.33
CA ARG A 186 -14.16 -17.57 3.58
C ARG A 186 -14.55 -16.18 3.11
N LEU A 187 -14.42 -15.17 3.98
CA LEU A 187 -14.67 -13.79 3.62
C LEU A 187 -13.70 -13.30 2.54
N ALA A 188 -12.41 -13.64 2.64
CA ALA A 188 -11.44 -13.31 1.62
C ALA A 188 -11.79 -13.90 0.24
N VAL A 189 -12.31 -15.13 0.19
CA VAL A 189 -12.79 -15.74 -1.08
C VAL A 189 -13.93 -14.91 -1.69
N VAL A 190 -14.89 -14.46 -0.86
CA VAL A 190 -16.02 -13.61 -1.33
C VAL A 190 -15.50 -12.27 -1.84
N ILE A 191 -14.69 -11.58 -1.04
CA ILE A 191 -14.10 -10.27 -1.42
C ILE A 191 -13.32 -10.38 -2.73
N ARG A 192 -12.48 -11.43 -2.88
CA ARG A 192 -11.71 -11.64 -4.12
C ARG A 192 -12.61 -11.80 -5.35
N ALA A 193 -13.70 -12.54 -5.21
CA ALA A 193 -14.65 -12.73 -6.29
C ALA A 193 -15.36 -11.41 -6.65
N GLU A 194 -15.78 -10.63 -5.64
CA GLU A 194 -16.40 -9.32 -5.85
C GLU A 194 -15.44 -8.33 -6.52
N LEU A 195 -14.17 -8.28 -6.09
CA LEU A 195 -13.15 -7.44 -6.72
C LEU A 195 -12.92 -7.81 -8.18
N LEU A 196 -12.85 -9.10 -8.49
CA LEU A 196 -12.70 -9.59 -9.85
C LEU A 196 -13.90 -9.19 -10.73
N ASP A 197 -15.12 -9.31 -10.20
CA ASP A 197 -16.34 -8.87 -10.91
C ASP A 197 -16.33 -7.36 -11.20
N VAL A 198 -15.92 -6.54 -10.23
CA VAL A 198 -15.75 -5.09 -10.41
C VAL A 198 -14.74 -4.79 -11.49
N MET A 199 -13.54 -5.40 -11.45
CA MET A 199 -12.50 -5.18 -12.46
C MET A 199 -12.95 -5.55 -13.86
N GLN A 200 -13.67 -6.68 -14.01
CA GLN A 200 -14.24 -7.09 -15.30
C GLN A 200 -15.31 -6.10 -15.80
N ARG A 201 -16.15 -5.61 -14.90
CA ARG A 201 -17.19 -4.63 -15.23
C ARG A 201 -16.64 -3.28 -15.72
N ILE A 202 -15.51 -2.85 -15.16
CA ILE A 202 -14.81 -1.62 -15.57
C ILE A 202 -13.73 -1.86 -16.63
N GLU A 203 -13.71 -3.07 -17.21
CA GLU A 203 -12.83 -3.47 -18.32
C GLU A 203 -11.31 -3.35 -18.01
N LEU A 204 -10.92 -3.50 -16.75
CA LEU A 204 -9.49 -3.58 -16.41
C LEU A 204 -8.91 -4.93 -16.80
N PRO A 205 -7.68 -4.96 -17.35
CA PRO A 205 -7.03 -6.21 -17.73
C PRO A 205 -6.73 -7.07 -16.50
N VAL A 206 -7.02 -8.37 -16.61
CA VAL A 206 -6.70 -9.35 -15.56
C VAL A 206 -5.64 -10.30 -16.12
N SER A 207 -4.45 -10.26 -15.53
CA SER A 207 -3.36 -11.16 -15.88
C SER A 207 -3.61 -12.57 -15.34
N PRO A 208 -3.12 -13.62 -16.03
CA PRO A 208 -3.22 -14.99 -15.52
C PRO A 208 -2.31 -15.17 -14.29
N PRO A 209 -2.61 -16.15 -13.43
CA PRO A 209 -1.77 -16.46 -12.27
C PRO A 209 -0.32 -16.79 -12.70
N ALA A 210 0.64 -16.16 -12.06
CA ALA A 210 2.07 -16.32 -12.32
C ALA A 210 2.90 -16.51 -11.04
N PHE A 211 2.23 -16.73 -9.90
CA PHE A 211 2.88 -16.85 -8.60
C PHE A 211 3.89 -17.98 -8.52
N GLY A 212 5.03 -17.72 -7.91
CA GLY A 212 6.11 -18.68 -7.69
C GLY A 212 7.41 -18.37 -8.43
N SER A 213 7.43 -17.34 -9.31
CA SER A 213 8.68 -16.86 -9.90
C SER A 213 9.23 -15.64 -9.13
N PRO A 214 10.57 -15.45 -9.07
CA PRO A 214 11.17 -14.27 -8.45
C PRO A 214 10.71 -12.95 -9.10
N ASP A 215 10.53 -12.94 -10.41
CA ASP A 215 10.08 -11.77 -11.16
C ASP A 215 8.65 -11.38 -10.78
N ASN A 216 7.76 -12.37 -10.62
CA ASN A 216 6.39 -12.11 -10.19
C ASN A 216 6.35 -11.55 -8.75
N CYS A 217 7.14 -12.09 -7.81
CA CYS A 217 7.26 -11.53 -6.47
C CYS A 217 7.75 -10.07 -6.50
N THR A 218 8.68 -9.75 -7.39
CA THR A 218 9.17 -8.38 -7.58
C THR A 218 8.06 -7.47 -8.13
N ASN A 219 7.29 -7.95 -9.08
CA ASN A 219 6.15 -7.22 -9.66
C ASN A 219 5.05 -6.96 -8.63
N ILE A 220 4.72 -7.95 -7.79
CA ILE A 220 3.80 -7.78 -6.66
C ILE A 220 4.28 -6.68 -5.72
N LYS A 221 5.57 -6.68 -5.35
CA LYS A 221 6.16 -5.66 -4.49
C LYS A 221 6.11 -4.26 -5.12
N ARG A 222 6.36 -4.14 -6.43
CA ARG A 222 6.25 -2.88 -7.18
C ARG A 222 4.81 -2.37 -7.19
N ALA A 223 3.85 -3.24 -7.47
CA ALA A 223 2.44 -2.89 -7.46
C ALA A 223 1.97 -2.45 -6.06
N LEU A 224 2.33 -3.17 -5.00
CA LEU A 224 2.05 -2.79 -3.62
C LEU A 224 2.69 -1.44 -3.26
N LEU A 225 3.95 -1.24 -3.63
CA LEU A 225 4.67 0.00 -3.33
C LEU A 225 4.05 1.21 -4.03
N SER A 226 3.46 1.05 -5.22
CA SER A 226 2.77 2.13 -5.95
C SER A 226 1.60 2.73 -5.15
N GLY A 227 0.97 1.96 -4.27
CA GLY A 227 -0.09 2.44 -3.38
C GLY A 227 0.37 2.72 -1.95
N PHE A 228 1.27 1.90 -1.42
CA PHE A 228 1.70 1.95 -0.02
C PHE A 228 3.08 2.60 0.19
N PHE A 229 3.54 3.46 -0.72
CA PHE A 229 4.84 4.12 -0.61
C PHE A 229 5.02 4.94 0.68
N LEU A 230 3.93 5.38 1.32
CA LEU A 230 3.98 6.03 2.64
C LEU A 230 4.25 5.05 3.79
N ARG A 231 4.08 3.75 3.57
CA ARG A 231 4.23 2.69 4.58
C ARG A 231 5.53 1.92 4.36
N VAL A 232 6.63 2.64 4.41
CA VAL A 232 7.98 2.08 4.28
C VAL A 232 8.77 2.35 5.55
N ALA A 233 9.56 1.36 5.98
CA ALA A 233 10.44 1.45 7.12
C ALA A 233 11.84 0.95 6.77
N HIS A 234 12.84 1.52 7.42
CA HIS A 234 14.25 1.20 7.23
C HIS A 234 14.88 0.71 8.53
N ASP A 235 15.61 -0.39 8.48
CA ASP A 235 16.40 -0.90 9.62
C ASP A 235 17.62 -0.01 9.84
N VAL A 236 17.67 0.68 10.97
CA VAL A 236 18.66 1.74 11.25
C VAL A 236 20.03 1.16 11.61
N ASP A 237 20.06 0.02 12.29
CA ASP A 237 21.26 -0.51 12.93
C ASP A 237 21.55 -1.99 12.59
N GLY A 238 20.75 -2.59 11.71
CA GLY A 238 20.88 -4.00 11.34
C GLY A 238 20.42 -4.97 12.43
N SER A 239 19.77 -4.46 13.48
CA SER A 239 19.29 -5.28 14.61
C SER A 239 17.80 -5.61 14.52
N GLY A 240 17.09 -5.13 13.48
CA GLY A 240 15.64 -5.25 13.33
C GLY A 240 14.87 -4.10 13.99
N ASN A 241 15.53 -2.98 14.25
CA ASN A 241 14.92 -1.73 14.69
C ASN A 241 14.55 -0.87 13.47
N TYR A 242 13.30 -0.94 13.06
CA TYR A 242 12.82 -0.24 11.87
C TYR A 242 12.33 1.16 12.22
N LEU A 243 12.89 2.16 11.56
CA LEU A 243 12.39 3.54 11.57
C LEU A 243 11.33 3.70 10.48
N LEU A 244 10.09 4.03 10.87
CA LEU A 244 9.03 4.38 9.95
C LEU A 244 9.35 5.73 9.31
N LEU A 245 9.43 5.79 7.98
CA LEU A 245 9.87 6.99 7.29
C LEU A 245 8.90 8.17 7.45
N THR A 246 7.60 7.90 7.48
CA THR A 246 6.56 8.93 7.57
C THR A 246 6.42 9.51 9.00
N HIS A 247 6.45 8.66 10.01
CA HIS A 247 6.10 9.05 11.38
C HIS A 247 7.29 9.07 12.36
N ARG A 248 8.48 8.69 11.92
CA ARG A 248 9.71 8.60 12.75
C ARG A 248 9.57 7.79 14.04
N HIS A 249 8.64 6.84 14.06
CA HIS A 249 8.56 5.86 15.13
C HIS A 249 9.49 4.70 14.86
N VAL A 250 10.08 4.17 15.93
CA VAL A 250 10.84 2.92 15.86
C VAL A 250 9.89 1.77 16.18
N ALA A 251 9.95 0.73 15.38
CA ALA A 251 9.13 -0.47 15.52
C ALA A 251 9.94 -1.73 15.19
N HIS A 252 9.43 -2.88 15.57
CA HIS A 252 9.97 -4.19 15.25
C HIS A 252 9.03 -4.95 14.33
N LEU A 253 9.55 -5.96 13.61
CA LEU A 253 8.69 -6.90 12.89
C LEU A 253 7.80 -7.65 13.88
N HIS A 254 6.54 -7.86 13.49
CA HIS A 254 5.63 -8.66 14.29
C HIS A 254 6.21 -10.07 14.50
N PRO A 255 6.09 -10.68 15.70
CA PRO A 255 6.68 -11.99 16.02
C PRO A 255 6.28 -13.13 15.08
N PHE A 256 5.18 -12.97 14.34
CA PHE A 256 4.71 -13.94 13.34
C PHE A 256 5.08 -13.58 11.90
N SER A 257 5.91 -12.57 11.68
CA SER A 257 6.45 -12.30 10.36
C SER A 257 7.25 -13.49 9.84
N SER A 258 7.13 -13.77 8.55
CA SER A 258 7.86 -14.83 7.86
C SER A 258 9.37 -14.72 8.08
N TYR A 259 9.91 -13.51 8.13
CA TYR A 259 11.34 -13.26 8.39
C TYR A 259 11.83 -13.76 9.76
N LEU A 260 10.96 -13.81 10.77
CA LEU A 260 11.28 -14.28 12.11
C LEU A 260 10.94 -15.75 12.33
N CYS A 261 9.97 -16.28 11.58
CA CYS A 261 9.45 -17.64 11.77
C CYS A 261 10.11 -18.69 10.89
N LEU A 262 10.71 -18.32 9.74
CA LEU A 262 11.44 -19.22 8.87
C LEU A 262 12.75 -19.68 9.50
N GLN A 263 13.17 -20.92 9.23
CA GLN A 263 14.44 -21.50 9.70
C GLN A 263 15.16 -22.18 8.55
N PRO A 264 16.46 -21.86 8.31
CA PRO A 264 17.23 -20.84 9.01
C PRO A 264 16.63 -19.45 8.83
N SER A 265 16.66 -18.63 9.88
CA SER A 265 16.15 -17.26 9.80
C SER A 265 16.98 -16.48 8.78
N PRO A 266 16.36 -15.90 7.75
CA PRO A 266 17.04 -14.95 6.90
C PRO A 266 17.50 -13.75 7.74
N SER A 267 18.51 -13.03 7.27
CA SER A 267 18.85 -11.74 7.89
C SER A 267 17.64 -10.81 7.75
N PRO A 268 17.34 -9.98 8.77
CA PRO A 268 16.26 -9.00 8.66
C PRO A 268 16.49 -8.12 7.42
N PRO A 269 15.43 -7.86 6.62
CA PRO A 269 15.56 -7.01 5.43
C PRO A 269 15.85 -5.56 5.84
N SER A 270 16.74 -4.88 5.13
CA SER A 270 17.11 -3.49 5.45
C SER A 270 15.97 -2.50 5.19
N TRP A 271 15.12 -2.76 4.20
CA TRP A 271 13.98 -1.93 3.84
C TRP A 271 12.74 -2.78 3.70
N VAL A 272 11.66 -2.36 4.33
CA VAL A 272 10.38 -3.08 4.29
C VAL A 272 9.23 -2.16 3.94
N LEU A 273 8.34 -2.67 3.07
CA LEU A 273 6.98 -2.21 2.92
C LEU A 273 6.13 -2.93 3.96
N TYR A 274 5.27 -2.23 4.68
CA TYR A 274 4.37 -2.84 5.68
C TYR A 274 2.92 -2.42 5.46
N HIS A 275 1.98 -3.24 5.95
CA HIS A 275 0.56 -2.92 5.84
C HIS A 275 0.01 -2.22 7.07
N GLU A 276 0.35 -2.67 8.27
CA GLU A 276 -0.15 -2.13 9.52
C GLU A 276 0.97 -1.77 10.49
N PHE A 277 0.74 -0.72 11.28
CA PHE A 277 1.56 -0.34 12.40
C PHE A 277 0.72 -0.29 13.67
N THR A 278 1.10 -1.06 14.67
CA THR A 278 0.41 -1.13 15.96
C THR A 278 1.23 -0.44 17.03
N ILE A 279 0.63 0.58 17.64
CA ILE A 279 1.17 1.27 18.80
C ILE A 279 0.74 0.50 20.05
N SER A 280 1.69 -0.11 20.74
CA SER A 280 1.46 -0.84 21.98
C SER A 280 2.70 -0.72 22.88
N SER A 281 2.81 -1.51 23.94
CA SER A 281 4.04 -1.60 24.73
C SER A 281 5.27 -1.94 23.86
N ASP A 282 5.06 -2.73 22.82
CA ASP A 282 6.07 -3.06 21.80
C ASP A 282 5.50 -2.64 20.43
N ASN A 283 5.96 -1.52 19.90
CA ASN A 283 5.55 -1.06 18.59
C ASN A 283 5.91 -2.08 17.51
N CYS A 284 4.91 -2.57 16.79
CA CYS A 284 5.10 -3.60 15.77
C CYS A 284 4.61 -3.16 14.41
N ILE A 285 5.35 -3.54 13.37
CA ILE A 285 4.91 -3.51 11.97
C ILE A 285 4.46 -4.90 11.56
N CYS A 286 3.26 -4.97 10.99
CA CYS A 286 2.61 -6.22 10.58
C CYS A 286 2.51 -6.30 9.07
N ILE A 287 2.58 -7.53 8.57
CA ILE A 287 2.52 -7.84 7.13
C ILE A 287 3.59 -7.05 6.37
N ALA A 288 4.85 -7.44 6.61
CA ALA A 288 6.01 -6.79 6.03
C ALA A 288 6.59 -7.59 4.86
N SER A 289 7.06 -6.89 3.83
CA SER A 289 7.81 -7.48 2.72
C SER A 289 9.01 -6.61 2.39
N GLU A 290 10.15 -7.26 2.14
CA GLU A 290 11.36 -6.59 1.71
C GLU A 290 11.13 -5.84 0.39
N VAL A 291 11.62 -4.60 0.34
CA VAL A 291 11.67 -3.80 -0.87
C VAL A 291 13.09 -3.27 -1.10
N HIS A 292 13.44 -3.13 -2.36
CA HIS A 292 14.72 -2.51 -2.71
C HIS A 292 14.58 -0.99 -2.76
N PRO A 293 15.52 -0.24 -2.16
CA PRO A 293 15.44 1.22 -2.11
C PRO A 293 15.42 1.88 -3.50
N GLN A 294 15.91 1.21 -4.54
CA GLN A 294 15.78 1.64 -5.93
C GLN A 294 14.33 1.77 -6.37
N MET A 295 13.45 0.83 -5.96
CA MET A 295 12.02 0.89 -6.29
C MET A 295 11.35 2.13 -5.70
N LEU A 296 11.80 2.60 -4.52
CA LEU A 296 11.27 3.81 -3.88
C LEU A 296 11.54 5.05 -4.73
N VAL A 297 12.75 5.15 -5.22
CA VAL A 297 13.19 6.28 -6.08
C VAL A 297 12.54 6.23 -7.46
N GLU A 298 12.29 5.04 -7.99
CA GLU A 298 11.64 4.84 -9.30
C GLU A 298 10.13 5.15 -9.24
N LEU A 299 9.43 4.65 -8.23
CA LEU A 299 7.96 4.66 -8.18
C LEU A 299 7.36 5.93 -7.53
N ALA A 300 8.05 6.51 -6.55
CA ALA A 300 7.56 7.71 -5.86
C ALA A 300 8.68 8.74 -5.63
N PRO A 301 9.38 9.21 -6.70
CA PRO A 301 10.51 10.12 -6.56
C PRO A 301 10.12 11.46 -5.94
N GLN A 302 8.94 11.98 -6.24
CA GLN A 302 8.47 13.26 -5.68
C GLN A 302 8.38 13.21 -4.15
N TYR A 303 7.85 12.11 -3.60
CA TYR A 303 7.76 11.94 -2.16
C TYR A 303 9.12 11.69 -1.53
N PHE A 304 9.83 10.65 -1.95
CA PHE A 304 11.07 10.22 -1.29
C PHE A 304 12.23 11.21 -1.41
N LEU A 305 12.32 11.93 -2.52
CA LEU A 305 13.40 12.89 -2.75
C LEU A 305 13.01 14.34 -2.39
N GLY A 306 11.73 14.68 -2.53
CA GLY A 306 11.21 16.01 -2.22
C GLY A 306 10.66 16.13 -0.80
N ASN A 307 9.59 15.42 -0.53
CA ASN A 307 8.71 15.67 0.63
C ASN A 307 9.04 14.82 1.86
N LEU A 308 9.80 13.72 1.70
CA LEU A 308 10.24 12.94 2.87
C LEU A 308 11.05 13.85 3.81
N PRO A 309 10.75 13.85 5.13
CA PRO A 309 11.53 14.60 6.10
C PRO A 309 13.01 14.21 6.11
N ALA A 310 13.90 15.16 6.42
CA ALA A 310 15.34 14.89 6.49
C ALA A 310 15.63 13.76 7.50
N SER A 311 16.30 12.71 7.03
CA SER A 311 16.64 11.50 7.79
C SER A 311 17.79 10.77 7.08
N ASP A 312 18.49 9.91 7.79
CA ASP A 312 19.56 9.05 7.22
C ASP A 312 19.01 8.23 6.03
N GLY A 313 17.76 7.75 6.12
CA GLY A 313 17.08 7.05 5.03
C GLY A 313 16.89 7.92 3.79
N LYS A 314 16.56 9.22 3.95
CA LYS A 314 16.46 10.14 2.82
C LYS A 314 17.82 10.39 2.17
N GLU A 315 18.87 10.56 2.96
CA GLU A 315 20.23 10.74 2.45
C GLU A 315 20.67 9.55 1.61
N LEU A 316 20.45 8.32 2.11
CA LEU A 316 20.71 7.08 1.37
C LEU A 316 19.98 7.02 0.02
N LEU A 317 18.70 7.44 -0.01
CA LEU A 317 17.92 7.45 -1.25
C LEU A 317 18.40 8.53 -2.23
N MET A 318 18.85 9.68 -1.73
CA MET A 318 19.45 10.74 -2.57
C MET A 318 20.78 10.31 -3.17
N ASP A 319 21.65 9.68 -2.41
CA ASP A 319 22.93 9.14 -2.88
C ASP A 319 22.70 8.04 -3.93
N LEU A 320 21.73 7.17 -3.69
CA LEU A 320 21.35 6.13 -4.63
C LEU A 320 20.90 6.73 -5.96
N ARG A 321 20.07 7.78 -5.95
CA ARG A 321 19.64 8.45 -7.17
C ARG A 321 20.81 9.01 -7.96
N GLN A 322 21.78 9.64 -7.27
CA GLN A 322 22.97 10.18 -7.93
C GLN A 322 23.78 9.08 -8.61
N SER A 323 23.84 7.90 -8.02
CA SER A 323 24.54 6.75 -8.61
C SER A 323 23.82 6.13 -9.81
N LEU A 324 22.49 6.28 -9.89
CA LEU A 324 21.67 5.79 -11.00
C LEU A 324 21.63 6.74 -12.20
N VAL A 325 21.95 8.03 -12.03
CA VAL A 325 22.09 8.98 -13.13
C VAL A 325 23.47 8.75 -13.77
N PRO A 326 23.55 8.29 -15.03
CA PRO A 326 24.85 8.15 -15.68
C PRO A 326 25.55 9.52 -15.68
N PRO A 327 26.88 9.58 -15.45
CA PRO A 327 27.62 10.83 -15.52
C PRO A 327 27.33 11.46 -16.88
N SER A 328 26.73 12.66 -16.85
CA SER A 328 26.53 13.46 -18.05
C SER A 328 27.91 13.63 -18.68
N GLY A 329 28.16 12.89 -19.78
CA GLY A 329 29.42 12.94 -20.49
C GLY A 329 29.71 14.38 -20.90
N ASP A 330 30.89 14.83 -20.57
CA ASP A 330 31.52 16.03 -21.09
C ASP A 330 31.46 16.03 -22.62
N LEU A 331 30.40 16.60 -23.17
CA LEU A 331 30.28 16.96 -24.58
C LEU A 331 30.40 18.49 -24.75
N ASP A 332 31.43 19.07 -24.14
CA ASP A 332 31.79 20.46 -24.45
C ASP A 332 33.25 20.73 -24.11
N SER A 333 34.18 20.15 -24.87
CA SER A 333 35.56 20.64 -24.94
C SER A 333 36.35 20.09 -26.11
N GLN A 334 35.80 20.11 -27.34
CA GLN A 334 36.62 19.95 -28.55
C GLN A 334 35.98 20.63 -29.78
N GLU A 335 35.76 21.96 -29.72
CA GLU A 335 35.61 22.76 -30.92
C GLU A 335 36.04 24.21 -30.67
N HIS A 336 37.31 24.40 -30.35
CA HIS A 336 37.97 25.69 -30.58
C HIS A 336 39.44 25.45 -30.84
N ASN A 337 39.77 25.01 -32.07
CA ASN A 337 41.01 25.33 -32.75
C ASN A 337 41.07 24.61 -34.11
N LYS A 338 40.56 25.26 -35.12
CA LYS A 338 41.19 25.25 -36.50
C LYS A 338 40.32 26.08 -37.44
N THR A 339 40.96 27.07 -37.88
CA THR A 339 40.98 27.64 -39.25
C THR A 339 40.38 29.00 -39.38
N GLN A 340 41.27 29.98 -39.22
CA GLN A 340 41.34 31.06 -40.18
C GLN A 340 41.97 30.51 -41.43
N LYS A 341 41.28 30.56 -42.58
CA LYS A 341 41.79 31.04 -43.92
C LYS A 341 40.76 30.78 -45.00
N ASP A 342 40.62 31.89 -45.76
CA ASP A 342 40.28 32.06 -47.19
C ASP A 342 38.83 31.97 -47.68
N SER A 343 38.22 33.12 -47.77
CA SER A 343 37.89 33.88 -49.01
C SER A 343 36.97 33.24 -50.04
N SER A 344 35.92 34.02 -50.31
CA SER A 344 35.35 34.38 -51.63
C SER A 344 34.19 33.58 -52.26
N GLU A 345 33.11 34.36 -52.46
CA GLU A 345 32.21 34.30 -53.62
C GLU A 345 31.29 33.10 -53.80
N THR A 346 30.00 33.16 -53.99
CA THR A 346 29.08 34.03 -54.75
C THR A 346 27.64 33.47 -54.59
N HIS A 347 26.67 34.37 -54.53
CA HIS A 347 25.30 34.34 -55.09
C HIS A 347 24.49 33.03 -55.19
N SER A 348 23.33 32.95 -54.58
CA SER A 348 21.99 33.20 -55.17
C SER A 348 20.87 32.58 -54.31
N GLN A 349 19.91 33.41 -53.96
CA GLN A 349 18.52 33.04 -53.61
C GLN A 349 17.74 32.77 -54.94
N PRO A 350 16.45 32.40 -55.00
CA PRO A 350 15.47 32.05 -53.93
C PRO A 350 14.54 30.85 -54.33
N SER A 351 13.64 30.53 -53.48
CA SER A 351 12.18 30.40 -53.68
C SER A 351 11.55 29.30 -52.78
N THR A 352 10.67 29.78 -51.92
CA THR A 352 9.25 29.43 -51.70
C THR A 352 8.77 28.03 -52.15
N GLU A 353 8.19 27.30 -51.22
CA GLU A 353 6.78 26.95 -51.33
C GLU A 353 6.22 26.32 -50.04
N LEU A 354 5.10 26.90 -49.63
CA LEU A 354 4.07 26.36 -48.75
C LEU A 354 3.56 25.00 -49.25
N CYS A 355 3.17 24.14 -48.34
CA CYS A 355 1.87 23.47 -48.41
C CYS A 355 1.43 22.97 -47.07
N ALA A 356 0.28 23.47 -46.67
CA ALA A 356 -0.59 23.09 -45.60
C ALA A 356 -1.44 21.86 -45.99
N VAL A 357 -2.26 21.39 -44.98
CA VAL A 357 -3.42 20.50 -45.07
C VAL A 357 -3.06 18.99 -45.00
N GLN A 358 -3.49 18.26 -44.02
CA GLN A 358 -4.79 17.98 -43.35
C GLN A 358 -4.55 17.37 -41.97
#